data_987aee315783062d8c31c680fa13c6c4
#
_entry.id   987aee315783062d8c31c680fa13c6c4
#
_cell.length_a   1.000
_cell.length_b   1.000
_cell.length_c   1.000
_cell.angle_alpha   90.00
_cell.angle_beta   90.00
_cell.angle_gamma   90.00
#
_symmetry.space_group_name_H-M   'P 1'
#
loop_
_entity.id
_entity.type
_entity.pdbx_description
1 polymer ?
#
loop_
_entity_poly.entity_id
_entity_poly.type
_entity_poly.pdbx_seq_one_letter_code
_entity_poly.pdbx_strand_id
1 'polypeptide(L)'
;MKNIIHIFGASGSGTSTLGQTVAEKTGYAFLDSDDYIWAPTDPPFTSLRTHAERLPLLQRDMERIGNAVLSGSLVGWGDPLIPRFTLAVRLVTPTEIRMDRLRRREYARFGDRVLPGGDMYEQHQAFLAWAAAYDDGAPTMRSRAMHDLWQQKLSCPLLTLDGARPVEELAAAVMEKL
;
A
#
# COMPACT_ATOMS: atom_id res chain seq x y z
N MET A 1 -14.58 -12.71 -16.11
CA MET A 1 -13.18 -12.46 -15.72
C MET A 1 -13.20 -11.74 -14.38
N LYS A 2 -12.32 -12.03 -13.43
CA LYS A 2 -12.27 -11.32 -12.14
C LYS A 2 -11.60 -9.97 -12.34
N ASN A 3 -12.16 -8.90 -11.76
CA ASN A 3 -11.54 -7.58 -11.75
C ASN A 3 -10.68 -7.45 -10.50
N ILE A 4 -9.38 -7.23 -10.70
CA ILE A 4 -8.41 -6.97 -9.63
C ILE A 4 -7.79 -5.61 -9.88
N ILE A 5 -8.12 -4.66 -9.01
CA ILE A 5 -7.57 -3.31 -9.04
C ILE A 5 -6.40 -3.27 -8.05
N HIS A 6 -5.20 -2.95 -8.52
CA HIS A 6 -4.05 -2.80 -7.63
C HIS A 6 -3.72 -1.33 -7.42
N ILE A 7 -3.75 -0.86 -6.16
CA ILE A 7 -3.46 0.52 -5.78
C ILE A 7 -2.16 0.56 -4.98
N PHE A 8 -1.14 1.25 -5.50
CA PHE A 8 0.17 1.31 -4.87
C PHE A 8 0.75 2.72 -4.80
N GLY A 9 1.74 2.90 -3.97
CA GLY A 9 2.43 4.17 -3.75
C GLY A 9 3.33 4.12 -2.52
N ALA A 10 3.86 5.27 -2.15
CA ALA A 10 4.65 5.42 -0.93
C ALA A 10 3.80 5.24 0.34
N SER A 11 4.43 4.91 1.47
CA SER A 11 3.76 4.97 2.76
C SER A 11 3.20 6.37 3.03
N GLY A 12 1.95 6.45 3.50
CA GLY A 12 1.25 7.70 3.71
C GLY A 12 0.64 8.35 2.47
N SER A 13 0.76 7.72 1.28
CA SER A 13 0.16 8.27 0.06
C SER A 13 -1.37 8.15 0.00
N GLY A 14 -1.99 7.31 0.84
CA GLY A 14 -3.44 7.14 0.89
C GLY A 14 -3.95 5.90 0.15
N THR A 15 -3.08 4.95 -0.18
CA THR A 15 -3.44 3.72 -0.92
C THR A 15 -4.55 2.92 -0.24
N SER A 16 -4.45 2.69 1.08
CA SER A 16 -5.47 1.93 1.82
C SER A 16 -6.80 2.69 1.90
N THR A 17 -6.77 4.01 2.10
CA THR A 17 -7.98 4.84 2.13
C THR A 17 -8.69 4.82 0.77
N LEU A 18 -7.95 5.06 -0.31
CA LEU A 18 -8.53 4.97 -1.66
C LEU A 18 -9.03 3.55 -1.96
N GLY A 19 -8.26 2.53 -1.58
CA GLY A 19 -8.63 1.13 -1.80
C GLY A 19 -9.94 0.76 -1.12
N GLN A 20 -10.13 1.14 0.14
CA GLN A 20 -11.37 0.94 0.88
C GLN A 20 -12.55 1.67 0.22
N THR A 21 -12.36 2.95 -0.11
CA THR A 21 -13.41 3.75 -0.77
C THR A 21 -13.85 3.16 -2.12
N VAL A 22 -12.89 2.71 -2.94
CA VAL A 22 -13.21 2.06 -4.22
C VAL A 22 -13.89 0.71 -3.99
N ALA A 23 -13.43 -0.08 -3.02
CA ALA A 23 -14.06 -1.37 -2.68
C ALA A 23 -15.51 -1.19 -2.22
N GLU A 24 -15.78 -0.21 -1.37
CA GLU A 24 -17.13 0.13 -0.91
C GLU A 24 -18.05 0.54 -2.07
N LYS A 25 -17.55 1.41 -2.97
CA LYS A 25 -18.35 1.89 -4.13
C LYS A 25 -18.62 0.81 -5.17
N THR A 26 -17.71 -0.16 -5.32
CA THR A 26 -17.84 -1.24 -6.32
C THR A 26 -18.49 -2.50 -5.78
N GLY A 27 -18.54 -2.67 -4.45
CA GLY A 27 -18.88 -3.93 -3.81
C GLY A 27 -17.77 -4.99 -3.94
N TYR A 28 -16.54 -4.59 -4.29
CA TYR A 28 -15.40 -5.50 -4.38
C TYR A 28 -14.82 -5.77 -2.99
N ALA A 29 -14.14 -6.90 -2.82
CA ALA A 29 -13.43 -7.17 -1.59
C ALA A 29 -12.20 -6.26 -1.48
N PHE A 30 -11.90 -5.79 -0.27
CA PHE A 30 -10.68 -5.04 0.01
C PHE A 30 -9.61 -5.97 0.59
N LEU A 31 -8.39 -5.86 0.07
CA LEU A 31 -7.19 -6.55 0.54
C LEU A 31 -6.09 -5.52 0.78
N ASP A 32 -5.42 -5.59 1.93
CA ASP A 32 -4.23 -4.78 2.19
C ASP A 32 -2.97 -5.65 2.20
N SER A 33 -1.95 -5.25 1.46
CA SER A 33 -0.69 -5.98 1.36
C SER A 33 0.00 -6.14 2.72
N ASP A 34 -0.22 -5.21 3.65
CA ASP A 34 0.38 -5.27 4.99
C ASP A 34 -0.14 -6.46 5.80
N ASP A 35 -1.38 -6.95 5.56
CA ASP A 35 -1.92 -8.15 6.20
C ASP A 35 -1.16 -9.43 5.81
N TYR A 36 -0.49 -9.39 4.66
CA TYR A 36 0.33 -10.50 4.15
C TYR A 36 1.81 -10.34 4.46
N ILE A 37 2.30 -9.11 4.52
CA ILE A 37 3.71 -8.81 4.80
C ILE A 37 4.03 -9.06 6.26
N TRP A 38 3.17 -8.64 7.17
CA TRP A 38 3.42 -8.68 8.60
C TRP A 38 2.74 -9.88 9.27
N ALA A 39 3.45 -10.55 10.16
CA ALA A 39 2.85 -11.50 11.09
C ALA A 39 2.14 -10.72 12.23
N PRO A 40 1.05 -11.26 12.78
CA PRO A 40 0.40 -10.64 13.93
C PRO A 40 1.31 -10.76 15.18
N THR A 41 1.73 -9.61 15.69
CA THR A 41 2.61 -9.48 16.86
C THR A 41 2.16 -8.34 17.75
N ASP A 42 2.62 -8.35 19.02
CA ASP A 42 2.54 -7.18 19.90
C ASP A 42 3.96 -6.87 20.44
N PRO A 43 4.54 -5.69 20.13
CA PRO A 43 4.01 -4.63 19.27
C PRO A 43 3.76 -5.09 17.82
N PRO A 44 2.79 -4.49 17.12
CA PRO A 44 2.53 -4.83 15.72
C PRO A 44 3.69 -4.37 14.80
N PHE A 45 3.78 -4.96 13.62
CA PHE A 45 4.80 -4.65 12.60
C PHE A 45 6.26 -4.91 13.05
N THR A 46 6.46 -5.90 13.92
CA THR A 46 7.78 -6.29 14.41
C THR A 46 8.31 -7.56 13.77
N SER A 47 7.44 -8.36 13.14
CA SER A 47 7.83 -9.61 12.48
C SER A 47 7.33 -9.66 11.04
N LEU A 48 8.26 -9.83 10.11
CA LEU A 48 7.95 -10.00 8.69
C LEU A 48 7.73 -11.49 8.37
N ARG A 49 6.67 -11.80 7.63
CA ARG A 49 6.59 -13.09 6.95
C ARG A 49 7.64 -13.18 5.85
N THR A 50 8.12 -14.36 5.57
CA THR A 50 9.01 -14.62 4.44
C THR A 50 8.27 -14.42 3.11
N HIS A 51 8.98 -14.22 2.01
CA HIS A 51 8.37 -14.15 0.68
C HIS A 51 7.65 -15.45 0.31
N ALA A 52 8.17 -16.60 0.78
CA ALA A 52 7.54 -17.91 0.57
C ALA A 52 6.18 -18.06 1.27
N GLU A 53 5.94 -17.28 2.34
CA GLU A 53 4.66 -17.29 3.07
C GLU A 53 3.67 -16.27 2.50
N ARG A 54 4.14 -15.05 2.14
CA ARG A 54 3.27 -13.92 1.73
C ARG A 54 2.49 -14.22 0.46
N LEU A 55 3.20 -14.65 -0.57
CA LEU A 55 2.62 -14.82 -1.90
C LEU A 55 1.54 -15.90 -1.94
N PRO A 56 1.76 -17.12 -1.40
CA PRO A 56 0.71 -18.14 -1.38
C PRO A 56 -0.52 -17.74 -0.56
N LEU A 57 -0.34 -17.00 0.55
CA LEU A 57 -1.46 -16.50 1.35
C LEU A 57 -2.33 -15.54 0.52
N LEU A 58 -1.71 -14.55 -0.10
CA LEU A 58 -2.44 -13.57 -0.93
C LEU A 58 -3.08 -14.24 -2.15
N GLN A 59 -2.38 -15.14 -2.83
CA GLN A 59 -2.93 -15.89 -3.97
C GLN A 59 -4.17 -16.70 -3.59
N ARG A 60 -4.11 -17.44 -2.47
CA ARG A 60 -5.24 -18.21 -1.96
C ARG A 60 -6.47 -17.32 -1.70
N ASP A 61 -6.26 -16.17 -1.07
CA ASP A 61 -7.36 -15.26 -0.75
C ASP A 61 -7.94 -14.61 -2.03
N MET A 62 -7.10 -14.21 -2.98
CA MET A 62 -7.53 -13.73 -4.29
C MET A 62 -8.28 -14.80 -5.12
N GLU A 63 -8.00 -16.08 -4.90
CA GLU A 63 -8.72 -17.18 -5.55
C GLU A 63 -10.11 -17.40 -4.96
N ARG A 64 -10.25 -17.24 -3.66
CA ARG A 64 -11.53 -17.40 -2.94
C ARG A 64 -12.46 -16.21 -3.13
N ILE A 65 -11.91 -15.02 -3.28
CA ILE A 65 -12.62 -13.76 -3.48
C ILE A 65 -12.91 -13.60 -4.97
N GLY A 66 -13.99 -12.92 -5.31
CA GLY A 66 -14.31 -12.57 -6.70
C GLY A 66 -13.47 -11.40 -7.20
N ASN A 67 -14.13 -10.24 -7.35
CA ASN A 67 -13.46 -8.99 -7.66
C ASN A 67 -12.83 -8.40 -6.40
N ALA A 68 -11.67 -7.76 -6.52
CA ALA A 68 -10.96 -7.21 -5.38
C ALA A 68 -10.22 -5.90 -5.70
N VAL A 69 -10.04 -5.09 -4.66
CA VAL A 69 -9.11 -3.97 -4.63
C VAL A 69 -7.97 -4.35 -3.70
N LEU A 70 -6.76 -4.44 -4.25
CA LEU A 70 -5.54 -4.76 -3.51
C LEU A 70 -4.72 -3.50 -3.31
N SER A 71 -4.58 -3.06 -2.07
CA SER A 71 -3.82 -1.89 -1.67
C SER A 71 -2.41 -2.24 -1.18
N GLY A 72 -1.48 -1.31 -1.36
CA GLY A 72 -0.12 -1.38 -0.84
C GLY A 72 0.93 -1.84 -1.84
N SER A 73 2.19 -1.88 -1.43
CA SER A 73 3.31 -2.18 -2.33
C SER A 73 3.58 -3.67 -2.44
N LEU A 74 3.65 -4.15 -3.67
CA LEU A 74 4.01 -5.53 -4.01
C LEU A 74 5.44 -5.66 -4.56
N VAL A 75 6.19 -4.58 -4.56
CA VAL A 75 7.55 -4.54 -5.09
C VAL A 75 8.45 -5.54 -4.36
N GLY A 76 9.17 -6.34 -5.14
CA GLY A 76 10.11 -7.35 -4.63
C GLY A 76 9.50 -8.69 -4.23
N TRP A 77 8.15 -8.85 -4.26
CA TRP A 77 7.52 -10.12 -3.91
C TRP A 77 6.23 -10.46 -4.69
N GLY A 78 5.54 -9.48 -5.25
CA GLY A 78 4.23 -9.65 -5.87
C GLY A 78 4.25 -9.77 -7.39
N ASP A 79 5.40 -9.84 -8.05
CA ASP A 79 5.50 -9.94 -9.51
C ASP A 79 4.64 -11.05 -10.13
N PRO A 80 4.49 -12.25 -9.53
CA PRO A 80 3.61 -13.30 -10.06
C PRO A 80 2.12 -12.93 -10.10
N LEU A 81 1.71 -11.85 -9.43
CA LEU A 81 0.32 -11.38 -9.43
C LEU A 81 0.03 -10.40 -10.57
N ILE A 82 1.05 -9.83 -11.21
CA ILE A 82 0.90 -8.82 -12.27
C ILE A 82 -0.09 -9.26 -13.36
N PRO A 83 -0.07 -10.50 -13.87
CA PRO A 83 -1.01 -10.92 -14.92
C PRO A 83 -2.49 -10.96 -14.48
N ARG A 84 -2.74 -10.86 -13.17
CA ARG A 84 -4.12 -10.88 -12.62
C ARG A 84 -4.74 -9.49 -12.52
N PHE A 85 -3.95 -8.42 -12.63
CA PHE A 85 -4.46 -7.06 -12.49
C PHE A 85 -5.19 -6.63 -13.76
N THR A 86 -6.37 -6.05 -13.56
CA THR A 86 -7.18 -5.44 -14.64
C THR A 86 -6.98 -3.93 -14.72
N LEU A 87 -6.56 -3.32 -13.61
CA LEU A 87 -6.20 -1.91 -13.50
C LEU A 87 -5.15 -1.75 -12.41
N ALA A 88 -4.13 -0.95 -12.67
CA ALA A 88 -3.21 -0.48 -11.64
C ALA A 88 -3.39 1.02 -11.42
N VAL A 89 -3.33 1.44 -10.16
CA VAL A 89 -3.43 2.85 -9.75
C VAL A 89 -2.22 3.21 -8.93
N ARG A 90 -1.46 4.20 -9.36
CA ARG A 90 -0.33 4.73 -8.62
C ARG A 90 -0.69 6.04 -7.97
N LEU A 91 -0.57 6.13 -6.64
CA LEU A 91 -0.69 7.39 -5.91
C LEU A 91 0.69 8.04 -5.74
N VAL A 92 0.81 9.26 -6.21
CA VAL A 92 1.98 10.12 -6.01
C VAL A 92 1.57 11.23 -5.07
N THR A 93 2.22 11.32 -3.91
CA THR A 93 1.89 12.29 -2.86
C THR A 93 3.19 12.91 -2.34
N PRO A 94 3.26 14.25 -2.23
CA PRO A 94 4.44 14.94 -1.69
C PRO A 94 4.85 14.41 -0.32
N THR A 95 6.17 14.33 -0.08
CA THR A 95 6.74 13.78 1.15
C THR A 95 6.19 14.45 2.41
N GLU A 96 6.06 15.77 2.42
CA GLU A 96 5.53 16.53 3.57
C GLU A 96 4.11 16.08 3.95
N ILE A 97 3.24 15.93 2.97
CA ILE A 97 1.85 15.46 3.19
C ILE A 97 1.84 14.03 3.71
N ARG A 98 2.67 13.16 3.12
CA ARG A 98 2.79 11.75 3.56
C ARG A 98 3.26 11.67 5.00
N MET A 99 4.28 12.43 5.37
CA MET A 99 4.86 12.42 6.71
C MET A 99 3.89 12.95 7.76
N ASP A 100 3.11 14.00 7.46
CA ASP A 100 2.07 14.48 8.36
C ASP A 100 0.97 13.42 8.57
N ARG A 101 0.50 12.80 7.48
CA ARG A 101 -0.48 11.71 7.55
C ARG A 101 0.03 10.52 8.37
N LEU A 102 1.29 10.13 8.20
CA LEU A 102 1.89 9.01 8.93
C LEU A 102 1.97 9.32 10.43
N ARG A 103 2.45 10.49 10.84
CA ARG A 103 2.52 10.86 12.26
C ARG A 103 1.14 10.83 12.92
N ARG A 104 0.13 11.42 12.28
CA ARG A 104 -1.24 11.42 12.80
C ARG A 104 -1.83 10.02 12.90
N ARG A 105 -1.63 9.20 11.88
CA ARG A 105 -2.13 7.82 11.83
C ARG A 105 -1.50 6.96 12.90
N GLU A 106 -0.18 7.00 13.04
CA GLU A 106 0.54 6.19 14.02
C GLU A 106 0.16 6.60 15.45
N TYR A 107 0.06 7.91 15.71
CA TYR A 107 -0.41 8.38 17.02
C TYR A 107 -1.87 7.99 17.30
N ALA A 108 -2.77 8.09 16.31
CA ALA A 108 -4.16 7.66 16.47
C ALA A 108 -4.30 6.15 16.75
N ARG A 109 -3.37 5.33 16.18
CA ARG A 109 -3.38 3.86 16.38
C ARG A 109 -2.77 3.42 17.68
N PHE A 110 -1.70 4.04 18.11
CA PHE A 110 -0.81 3.53 19.15
C PHE A 110 -0.68 4.47 20.35
N GLY A 111 -1.20 5.69 20.26
CA GLY A 111 -1.17 6.69 21.35
C GLY A 111 0.25 6.95 21.83
N ASP A 112 0.42 6.98 23.16
CA ASP A 112 1.70 7.31 23.79
C ASP A 112 2.81 6.26 23.57
N ARG A 113 2.48 5.07 23.05
CA ARG A 113 3.49 4.05 22.71
C ARG A 113 4.50 4.53 21.66
N VAL A 114 4.12 5.48 20.78
CA VAL A 114 4.98 6.05 19.74
C VAL A 114 5.66 7.36 20.15
N LEU A 115 5.40 7.86 21.35
CA LEU A 115 6.03 9.06 21.94
C LEU A 115 7.33 8.70 22.68
N PRO A 116 8.21 9.69 22.98
CA PRO A 116 9.40 9.47 23.79
C PRO A 116 9.10 8.72 25.09
N GLY A 117 9.81 7.60 25.32
CA GLY A 117 9.57 6.72 26.46
C GLY A 117 8.55 5.59 26.24
N GLY A 118 7.81 5.61 25.14
CA GLY A 118 6.93 4.51 24.73
C GLY A 118 7.70 3.33 24.14
N ASP A 119 7.13 2.14 24.25
CA ASP A 119 7.76 0.88 23.81
C ASP A 119 7.89 0.74 22.27
N MET A 120 7.15 1.54 21.50
CA MET A 120 7.21 1.60 20.05
C MET A 120 7.97 2.84 19.53
N TYR A 121 8.54 3.68 20.38
CA TYR A 121 9.14 4.94 19.96
C TYR A 121 10.27 4.75 18.93
N GLU A 122 11.25 3.91 19.23
CA GLU A 122 12.40 3.67 18.35
C GLU A 122 11.96 3.07 17.01
N GLN A 123 11.05 2.09 17.04
CA GLN A 123 10.48 1.50 15.82
C GLN A 123 9.73 2.56 14.99
N HIS A 124 8.98 3.43 15.64
CA HIS A 124 8.25 4.50 14.98
C HIS A 124 9.19 5.52 14.31
N GLN A 125 10.26 5.94 15.01
CA GLN A 125 11.26 6.85 14.44
C GLN A 125 11.96 6.21 13.21
N ALA A 126 12.36 4.95 13.31
CA ALA A 126 12.95 4.21 12.20
C ALA A 126 11.99 4.11 10.99
N PHE A 127 10.71 3.85 11.25
CA PHE A 127 9.68 3.82 10.21
C PHE A 127 9.50 5.18 9.53
N LEU A 128 9.44 6.27 10.29
CA LEU A 128 9.31 7.62 9.74
C LEU A 128 10.53 8.01 8.89
N ALA A 129 11.74 7.70 9.36
CA ALA A 129 12.97 7.95 8.60
C ALA A 129 12.99 7.18 7.28
N TRP A 130 12.62 5.89 7.32
CA TRP A 130 12.51 5.07 6.13
C TRP A 130 11.43 5.58 5.15
N ALA A 131 10.26 6.01 5.63
CA ALA A 131 9.19 6.55 4.80
C ALA A 131 9.57 7.91 4.17
N ALA A 132 10.34 8.75 4.89
CA ALA A 132 10.83 10.02 4.37
C ALA A 132 11.84 9.84 3.23
N ALA A 133 12.67 8.80 3.28
CA ALA A 133 13.68 8.51 2.28
C ALA A 133 13.12 7.95 0.94
N TYR A 134 11.80 7.78 0.82
CA TYR A 134 11.19 7.16 -0.36
C TYR A 134 11.54 7.86 -1.68
N ASP A 135 11.54 9.20 -1.71
CA ASP A 135 11.72 9.94 -2.96
C ASP A 135 13.16 9.89 -3.48
N ASP A 136 14.14 9.83 -2.58
CA ASP A 136 15.58 9.84 -2.88
C ASP A 136 16.22 8.45 -2.68
N GLY A 137 15.44 7.46 -2.28
CA GLY A 137 15.91 6.11 -1.99
C GLY A 137 16.39 5.36 -3.24
N ALA A 138 17.44 4.53 -3.04
CA ALA A 138 17.95 3.67 -4.10
C ALA A 138 16.92 2.63 -4.55
N PRO A 139 17.02 2.09 -5.78
CA PRO A 139 16.10 1.05 -6.28
C PRO A 139 16.28 -0.32 -5.58
N THR A 140 17.19 -0.42 -4.63
CA THR A 140 17.40 -1.60 -3.77
C THR A 140 16.50 -1.61 -2.53
N MET A 141 15.80 -0.51 -2.26
CA MET A 141 14.81 -0.38 -1.19
C MET A 141 13.47 0.05 -1.78
N ARG A 142 12.36 -0.07 -1.02
CA ARG A 142 11.06 0.46 -1.47
C ARG A 142 11.14 1.98 -1.60
N SER A 143 11.33 2.45 -2.80
CA SER A 143 11.57 3.84 -3.17
C SER A 143 10.73 4.22 -4.39
N ARG A 144 10.76 5.51 -4.74
CA ARG A 144 10.19 6.01 -6.00
C ARG A 144 10.84 5.32 -7.19
N ALA A 145 12.18 5.25 -7.21
CA ALA A 145 12.92 4.59 -8.28
C ALA A 145 12.53 3.11 -8.44
N MET A 146 12.34 2.40 -7.34
CA MET A 146 11.89 1.00 -7.38
C MET A 146 10.46 0.86 -7.92
N HIS A 147 9.54 1.74 -7.52
CA HIS A 147 8.19 1.77 -8.10
C HIS A 147 8.19 2.15 -9.58
N ASP A 148 9.07 3.08 -10.02
CA ASP A 148 9.22 3.45 -11.42
C ASP A 148 9.67 2.28 -12.30
N LEU A 149 10.59 1.46 -11.79
CA LEU A 149 11.01 0.23 -12.48
C LEU A 149 9.92 -0.84 -12.45
N TRP A 150 9.26 -1.02 -11.30
CA TRP A 150 8.26 -2.07 -11.15
C TRP A 150 7.01 -1.84 -12.01
N GLN A 151 6.53 -0.60 -12.11
CA GLN A 151 5.36 -0.29 -12.94
C GLN A 151 5.56 -0.61 -14.43
N GLN A 152 6.79 -0.67 -14.91
CA GLN A 152 7.10 -1.03 -16.31
C GLN A 152 6.78 -2.50 -16.62
N LYS A 153 6.64 -3.34 -15.58
CA LYS A 153 6.26 -4.75 -15.71
C LYS A 153 4.74 -4.95 -15.82
N LEU A 154 3.95 -3.92 -15.53
CA LEU A 154 2.50 -4.03 -15.55
C LEU A 154 1.99 -4.26 -16.96
N SER A 155 1.12 -5.25 -17.11
CA SER A 155 0.45 -5.61 -18.37
C SER A 155 -0.97 -5.05 -18.50
N CYS A 156 -1.46 -4.40 -17.45
CA CYS A 156 -2.77 -3.73 -17.40
C CYS A 156 -2.61 -2.21 -17.55
N PRO A 157 -3.69 -1.47 -17.82
CA PRO A 157 -3.68 -0.01 -17.77
C PRO A 157 -3.17 0.52 -16.42
N LEU A 158 -2.37 1.58 -16.46
CA LEU A 158 -1.86 2.28 -15.28
C LEU A 158 -2.47 3.69 -15.21
N LEU A 159 -3.13 4.00 -14.09
CA LEU A 159 -3.63 5.32 -13.76
C LEU A 159 -2.76 5.94 -12.68
N THR A 160 -2.14 7.09 -12.96
CA THR A 160 -1.37 7.85 -11.96
C THR A 160 -2.20 9.02 -11.46
N LEU A 161 -2.35 9.12 -10.12
CA LEU A 161 -3.18 10.13 -9.47
C LEU A 161 -2.37 10.90 -8.42
N ASP A 162 -2.70 12.18 -8.26
CA ASP A 162 -2.18 13.02 -7.18
C ASP A 162 -2.88 12.68 -5.87
N GLY A 163 -2.19 11.96 -5.00
CA GLY A 163 -2.73 11.52 -3.71
C GLY A 163 -2.92 12.64 -2.67
N ALA A 164 -2.62 13.90 -3.01
CA ALA A 164 -2.97 15.05 -2.19
C ALA A 164 -4.44 15.46 -2.35
N ARG A 165 -5.10 15.04 -3.44
CA ARG A 165 -6.51 15.36 -3.72
C ARG A 165 -7.47 14.61 -2.77
N PRO A 166 -8.71 15.09 -2.62
CA PRO A 166 -9.76 14.42 -1.86
C PRO A 166 -10.00 12.98 -2.35
N VAL A 167 -10.18 12.04 -1.43
CA VAL A 167 -10.34 10.61 -1.75
C VAL A 167 -11.54 10.35 -2.67
N GLU A 168 -12.62 11.13 -2.54
CA GLU A 168 -13.81 10.99 -3.39
C GLU A 168 -13.52 11.30 -4.86
N GLU A 169 -12.69 12.30 -5.13
CA GLU A 169 -12.26 12.63 -6.48
C GLU A 169 -11.35 11.56 -7.07
N LEU A 170 -10.44 11.01 -6.24
CA LEU A 170 -9.57 9.91 -6.63
C LEU A 170 -10.38 8.65 -6.95
N ALA A 171 -11.36 8.34 -6.09
CA ALA A 171 -12.24 7.19 -6.30
C ALA A 171 -13.08 7.35 -7.57
N ALA A 172 -13.63 8.53 -7.84
CA ALA A 172 -14.35 8.82 -9.08
C ALA A 172 -13.47 8.57 -10.32
N ALA A 173 -12.22 9.06 -10.31
CA ALA A 173 -11.28 8.84 -11.40
C ALA A 173 -10.95 7.35 -11.62
N VAL A 174 -10.89 6.55 -10.55
CA VAL A 174 -10.73 5.08 -10.66
C VAL A 174 -11.98 4.45 -11.26
N MET A 175 -13.17 4.84 -10.80
CA MET A 175 -14.46 4.31 -11.27
C MET A 175 -14.70 4.55 -12.75
N GLU A 176 -14.22 5.67 -13.32
CA GLU A 176 -14.30 5.97 -14.75
C GLU A 176 -13.47 4.99 -15.63
N LYS A 177 -12.58 4.19 -15.02
CA LYS A 177 -11.70 3.23 -15.73
C LYS A 177 -12.19 1.78 -15.62
N LEU A 178 -13.29 1.54 -14.90
CA LEU A 178 -13.88 0.21 -14.72
C LEU A 178 -14.97 -0.07 -15.72
#